data_5a48d3efeb8f8e1f756c70803491174e
#
_entry.id   5a48d3efeb8f8e1f756c70803491174e
#
_cell.length_a   1.000
_cell.length_b   1.000
_cell.length_c   1.000
_cell.angle_alpha   90.00
_cell.angle_beta   90.00
_cell.angle_gamma   90.00
#
_symmetry.space_group_name_H-M   'P 1'
#
loop_
_entity.id
_entity.type
_entity.pdbx_description
1 polymer ?
#
loop_
_entity_poly.entity_id
_entity_poly.type
_entity_poly.pdbx_seq_one_letter_code
_entity_poly.pdbx_strand_id
1 'polypeptide(L)'
;ETGRGFPDICFLEPLAKILKVSVLELLSGNEIINKNKSGNLNRSRFYNCPICGNVIFSVGEALISCCGIQLPPIEVENALGAENSESIENLGENDLFQNHKINVQNVEDELFVSVNHPMEKEHYICWLAVVRLNSVEIIKLYPEQNAQARIKFGRRIKIFAYCNRHGLFEMKI
;
A
#
# COMPACT_ATOMS: atom_id res chain seq x y z
N GLU A 1 -7.28 -38.37 -16.24
CA GLU A 1 -7.96 -37.61 -15.18
C GLU A 1 -9.21 -36.98 -15.76
N THR A 2 -10.37 -37.43 -15.34
CA THR A 2 -11.67 -37.08 -15.93
C THR A 2 -12.26 -35.79 -15.33
N GLY A 3 -11.51 -35.03 -14.52
CA GLY A 3 -11.91 -33.71 -13.99
C GLY A 3 -13.21 -33.65 -13.16
N ARG A 4 -13.70 -34.79 -12.70
CA ARG A 4 -14.93 -34.91 -11.94
C ARG A 4 -14.68 -35.66 -10.64
N GLY A 5 -14.51 -34.93 -9.55
CA GLY A 5 -14.46 -35.49 -8.20
C GLY A 5 -13.53 -34.70 -7.30
N PHE A 6 -13.86 -34.66 -6.02
CA PHE A 6 -12.94 -34.15 -5.00
C PHE A 6 -11.79 -35.12 -4.83
N PRO A 7 -10.57 -34.65 -4.49
CA PRO A 7 -9.47 -35.53 -4.15
C PRO A 7 -9.86 -36.41 -2.95
N ASP A 8 -9.29 -37.61 -2.89
CA ASP A 8 -9.49 -38.49 -1.75
C ASP A 8 -9.12 -37.77 -0.45
N ILE A 9 -9.92 -37.99 0.57
CA ILE A 9 -9.80 -37.30 1.87
C ILE A 9 -8.38 -37.44 2.45
N CYS A 10 -7.68 -38.55 2.15
CA CYS A 10 -6.31 -38.82 2.56
C CYS A 10 -5.30 -37.80 1.98
N PHE A 11 -5.63 -37.15 0.86
CA PHE A 11 -4.74 -36.21 0.21
C PHE A 11 -5.04 -34.74 0.58
N LEU A 12 -6.16 -34.46 1.24
CA LEU A 12 -6.58 -33.08 1.57
C LEU A 12 -5.57 -32.40 2.50
N GLU A 13 -5.13 -33.06 3.56
CA GLU A 13 -4.20 -32.49 4.51
C GLU A 13 -2.79 -32.28 3.93
N PRO A 14 -2.18 -33.25 3.21
CA PRO A 14 -0.93 -33.03 2.51
C PRO A 14 -1.00 -31.90 1.47
N LEU A 15 -2.08 -31.87 0.69
CA LEU A 15 -2.28 -30.80 -0.31
C LEU A 15 -2.40 -29.43 0.34
N ALA A 16 -3.20 -29.30 1.40
CA ALA A 16 -3.34 -28.07 2.15
C ALA A 16 -2.00 -27.56 2.69
N LYS A 17 -1.16 -28.45 3.20
CA LYS A 17 0.21 -28.11 3.66
C LYS A 17 1.11 -27.60 2.54
N ILE A 18 1.10 -28.28 1.38
CA ILE A 18 1.94 -27.91 0.23
C ILE A 18 1.49 -26.56 -0.34
N LEU A 19 0.17 -26.36 -0.45
CA LEU A 19 -0.43 -25.13 -0.97
C LEU A 19 -0.46 -23.98 0.04
N LYS A 20 -0.12 -24.27 1.32
CA LYS A 20 -0.19 -23.30 2.43
C LYS A 20 -1.57 -22.68 2.64
N VAL A 21 -2.60 -23.46 2.43
CA VAL A 21 -4.00 -23.12 2.67
C VAL A 21 -4.59 -24.06 3.71
N SER A 22 -5.72 -23.69 4.31
CA SER A 22 -6.46 -24.62 5.16
C SER A 22 -7.21 -25.65 4.33
N VAL A 23 -7.54 -26.80 4.92
CA VAL A 23 -8.39 -27.82 4.26
C VAL A 23 -9.75 -27.24 3.89
N LEU A 24 -10.24 -26.28 4.69
CA LEU A 24 -11.52 -25.61 4.45
C LEU A 24 -11.46 -24.71 3.21
N GLU A 25 -10.37 -23.97 3.02
CA GLU A 25 -10.11 -23.15 1.83
C GLU A 25 -10.00 -24.03 0.57
N LEU A 26 -9.29 -25.16 0.71
CA LEU A 26 -9.12 -26.11 -0.38
C LEU A 26 -10.48 -26.69 -0.84
N LEU A 27 -11.37 -26.99 0.10
CA LEU A 27 -12.68 -27.56 -0.20
C LEU A 27 -13.70 -26.53 -0.66
N SER A 28 -13.66 -25.32 -0.12
CA SER A 28 -14.62 -24.26 -0.48
C SER A 28 -14.28 -23.56 -1.80
N GLY A 29 -13.02 -23.66 -2.25
CA GLY A 29 -12.50 -22.92 -3.39
C GLY A 29 -12.45 -21.40 -3.17
N ASN A 30 -12.77 -20.94 -1.97
CA ASN A 30 -12.72 -19.54 -1.58
C ASN A 30 -11.50 -19.31 -0.70
N GLU A 31 -10.71 -18.31 -1.01
CA GLU A 31 -9.67 -17.83 -0.12
C GLU A 31 -10.31 -17.31 1.17
N ILE A 32 -10.07 -18.00 2.29
CA ILE A 32 -10.48 -17.50 3.59
C ILE A 32 -9.54 -16.36 3.92
N ILE A 33 -9.99 -15.15 3.69
CA ILE A 33 -9.27 -13.96 4.10
C ILE A 33 -8.99 -14.08 5.59
N ASN A 34 -7.71 -14.16 5.95
CA ASN A 34 -7.31 -14.26 7.35
C ASN A 34 -7.90 -13.09 8.13
N LYS A 35 -8.95 -13.37 8.88
CA LYS A 35 -9.61 -12.41 9.77
C LYS A 35 -8.81 -12.19 11.05
N ASN A 36 -7.63 -12.79 11.18
CA ASN A 36 -6.77 -12.55 12.31
C ASN A 36 -6.41 -11.07 12.34
N LYS A 37 -6.89 -10.38 13.35
CA LYS A 37 -6.68 -8.94 13.53
C LYS A 37 -5.22 -8.59 13.82
N SER A 38 -4.43 -9.54 14.27
CA SER A 38 -3.02 -9.35 14.57
C SER A 38 -2.13 -9.77 13.38
N GLY A 39 -1.34 -8.86 12.87
CA GLY A 39 -0.19 -9.18 12.03
C GLY A 39 -0.39 -9.18 10.51
N ASN A 40 -1.49 -8.67 9.98
CA ASN A 40 -1.66 -8.53 8.54
C ASN A 40 -1.25 -7.14 8.07
N LEU A 41 -0.10 -7.01 7.41
CA LEU A 41 0.40 -5.74 6.87
C LEU A 41 -0.53 -5.08 5.82
N ASN A 42 -1.47 -5.84 5.23
CA ASN A 42 -2.49 -5.24 4.37
C ASN A 42 -3.46 -4.32 5.12
N ARG A 43 -3.51 -4.41 6.45
CA ARG A 43 -4.32 -3.56 7.33
C ARG A 43 -3.53 -2.40 7.92
N SER A 44 -2.32 -2.19 7.46
CA SER A 44 -1.43 -1.12 7.90
C SER A 44 -2.13 0.24 7.89
N ARG A 45 -1.85 1.01 8.92
CA ARG A 45 -2.30 2.40 9.06
C ARG A 45 -1.08 3.29 9.30
N PHE A 46 -1.14 4.45 8.69
CA PHE A 46 -0.15 5.51 8.90
C PHE A 46 -0.80 6.66 9.65
N TYR A 47 -0.02 7.30 10.48
CA TYR A 47 -0.40 8.48 11.24
C TYR A 47 0.71 9.51 11.08
N ASN A 48 0.35 10.77 10.87
CA ASN A 48 1.32 11.84 10.78
C ASN A 48 0.98 12.94 11.78
N CYS A 49 1.94 13.35 12.57
CA CYS A 49 1.76 14.44 13.53
C CYS A 49 1.89 15.78 12.81
N PRO A 50 0.85 16.63 12.79
CA PRO A 50 0.94 17.93 12.13
C PRO A 50 1.85 18.93 12.84
N ILE A 51 2.19 18.67 14.13
CA ILE A 51 3.04 19.56 14.92
C ILE A 51 4.53 19.28 14.68
N CYS A 52 4.95 18.01 14.77
CA CYS A 52 6.37 17.65 14.69
C CYS A 52 6.74 16.85 13.42
N GLY A 53 5.77 16.54 12.56
CA GLY A 53 6.01 15.74 11.34
C GLY A 53 6.38 14.29 11.59
N ASN A 54 6.16 13.79 12.82
CA ASN A 54 6.44 12.40 13.16
C ASN A 54 5.50 11.46 12.38
N VAL A 55 6.08 10.44 11.76
CA VAL A 55 5.36 9.38 11.04
C VAL A 55 5.31 8.14 11.93
N ILE A 56 4.11 7.65 12.17
CA ILE A 56 3.89 6.47 12.99
C ILE A 56 3.18 5.42 12.13
N PHE A 57 3.67 4.21 12.17
CA PHE A 57 3.12 3.07 11.50
C PHE A 57 2.49 2.11 12.51
N SER A 58 1.31 1.57 12.16
CA SER A 58 0.65 0.51 12.92
C SER A 58 0.15 -0.59 12.00
N VAL A 59 0.21 -1.83 12.46
CA VAL A 59 -0.27 -3.01 11.70
C VAL A 59 -1.81 -3.11 11.69
N GLY A 60 -2.49 -2.28 12.48
CA GLY A 60 -3.94 -2.21 12.58
C GLY A 60 -4.37 -0.87 13.15
N GLU A 61 -5.63 -0.75 13.48
CA GLU A 61 -6.14 0.44 14.15
C GLU A 61 -5.56 0.55 15.56
N ALA A 62 -5.08 1.73 15.90
CA ALA A 62 -4.51 2.04 17.20
C ALA A 62 -4.91 3.45 17.63
N LEU A 63 -5.05 3.66 18.93
CA LEU A 63 -5.17 4.99 19.51
C LEU A 63 -3.77 5.55 19.70
N ILE A 64 -3.41 6.52 18.89
CA ILE A 64 -2.07 7.11 18.87
C ILE A 64 -2.15 8.56 19.26
N SER A 65 -1.25 8.99 20.12
CA SER A 65 -1.09 10.39 20.50
C SER A 65 0.33 10.85 20.26
N CYS A 66 0.50 12.06 19.75
CA CYS A 66 1.80 12.71 19.57
C CYS A 66 1.65 14.21 19.83
N CYS A 67 2.65 14.83 20.45
CA CYS A 67 2.64 16.27 20.81
C CYS A 67 1.36 16.72 21.54
N GLY A 68 0.77 15.85 22.36
CA GLY A 68 -0.41 16.16 23.16
C GLY A 68 -1.75 16.10 22.42
N ILE A 69 -1.76 15.69 21.16
CA ILE A 69 -2.97 15.49 20.36
C ILE A 69 -3.14 14.02 19.98
N GLN A 70 -4.39 13.58 19.86
CA GLN A 70 -4.72 12.29 19.31
C GLN A 70 -4.67 12.35 17.77
N LEU A 71 -3.97 11.40 17.17
CA LEU A 71 -3.81 11.33 15.73
C LEU A 71 -4.84 10.35 15.13
N PRO A 72 -5.66 10.79 14.17
CA PRO A 72 -6.46 9.88 13.37
C PRO A 72 -5.56 9.13 12.37
N PRO A 73 -5.93 7.92 11.95
CA PRO A 73 -5.28 7.27 10.83
C PRO A 73 -5.46 8.11 9.56
N ILE A 74 -4.41 8.20 8.75
CA ILE A 74 -4.48 8.89 7.47
C ILE A 74 -5.27 8.01 6.50
N GLU A 75 -6.31 8.57 5.91
CA GLU A 75 -7.04 7.93 4.83
C GLU A 75 -6.30 8.08 3.51
N VAL A 76 -6.41 7.06 2.66
CA VAL A 76 -5.80 7.10 1.32
C VAL A 76 -6.71 7.90 0.41
N GLU A 77 -6.19 8.97 -0.15
CA GLU A 77 -6.84 9.67 -1.24
C GLU A 77 -6.86 8.74 -2.46
N ASN A 78 -8.04 8.44 -2.95
CA ASN A 78 -8.18 7.64 -4.16
C ASN A 78 -7.72 8.49 -5.35
N ALA A 79 -6.46 8.38 -5.69
CA ALA A 79 -6.01 8.70 -7.02
C ALA A 79 -6.66 7.65 -7.94
N LEU A 80 -7.82 7.99 -8.49
CA LEU A 80 -8.54 7.18 -9.48
C LEU A 80 -7.62 6.97 -10.68
N GLY A 81 -6.93 5.90 -10.66
CA GLY A 81 -6.05 5.48 -11.70
C GLY A 81 -5.90 3.99 -11.67
N ALA A 82 -6.99 3.25 -11.89
CA ALA A 82 -6.92 1.93 -12.50
C ALA A 82 -8.34 1.36 -12.67
N GLU A 83 -8.66 1.07 -13.91
CA GLU A 83 -9.64 0.08 -14.34
C GLU A 83 -11.11 0.43 -14.06
N ASN A 84 -11.63 1.38 -14.84
CA ASN A 84 -12.88 1.34 -15.61
C ASN A 84 -13.19 2.75 -16.12
N SER A 85 -12.45 3.18 -17.13
CA SER A 85 -12.66 4.44 -17.84
C SER A 85 -13.72 4.26 -18.91
N GLU A 86 -14.98 4.44 -18.59
CA GLU A 86 -15.99 4.71 -19.59
C GLU A 86 -16.95 5.88 -19.28
N SER A 87 -16.64 6.76 -18.37
CA SER A 87 -17.48 7.95 -18.17
C SER A 87 -16.84 9.11 -17.39
N ILE A 88 -15.64 9.58 -17.77
CA ILE A 88 -15.14 10.86 -17.25
C ILE A 88 -14.57 11.71 -18.40
N GLU A 89 -15.44 12.15 -19.30
CA GLU A 89 -15.07 13.17 -20.29
C GLU A 89 -15.34 14.62 -19.86
N ASN A 90 -15.73 14.91 -18.61
CA ASN A 90 -16.14 16.26 -18.21
C ASN A 90 -15.76 16.70 -16.79
N LEU A 91 -14.70 16.18 -16.18
CA LEU A 91 -14.13 16.83 -15.00
C LEU A 91 -12.79 17.41 -15.41
N GLY A 92 -12.73 18.74 -15.43
CA GLY A 92 -11.55 19.50 -15.81
C GLY A 92 -10.30 18.94 -15.14
N GLU A 93 -9.20 18.95 -15.88
CA GLU A 93 -7.87 18.46 -15.52
C GLU A 93 -7.57 18.73 -14.05
N ASN A 94 -7.80 17.71 -13.21
CA ASN A 94 -7.43 17.78 -11.80
C ASN A 94 -5.91 17.66 -11.72
N ASP A 95 -5.26 18.79 -11.85
CA ASP A 95 -3.82 19.01 -11.68
C ASP A 95 -3.28 18.34 -10.40
N LEU A 96 -4.16 18.17 -9.42
CA LEU A 96 -3.90 17.58 -8.12
C LEU A 96 -3.50 16.09 -8.23
N PHE A 97 -4.15 15.31 -9.08
CA PHE A 97 -3.84 13.89 -9.25
C PHE A 97 -2.65 13.66 -10.19
N GLN A 98 -2.48 14.51 -11.18
CA GLN A 98 -1.33 14.47 -12.08
C GLN A 98 -0.01 14.70 -11.31
N ASN A 99 -0.03 15.64 -10.37
CA ASN A 99 1.13 16.04 -9.56
C ASN A 99 1.42 15.10 -8.38
N HIS A 100 0.60 14.06 -8.13
CA HIS A 100 0.80 13.09 -7.06
C HIS A 100 0.88 11.65 -7.57
N LYS A 101 0.94 11.49 -8.89
CA LYS A 101 1.02 10.16 -9.51
C LYS A 101 2.35 9.50 -9.16
N ILE A 102 2.24 8.33 -8.54
CA ILE A 102 3.39 7.49 -8.27
C ILE A 102 3.75 6.74 -9.56
N ASN A 103 4.98 6.89 -10.03
CA ASN A 103 5.51 6.18 -11.17
C ASN A 103 6.53 5.17 -10.70
N VAL A 104 6.51 3.97 -11.30
CA VAL A 104 7.45 2.91 -10.97
C VAL A 104 8.08 2.37 -12.24
N GLN A 105 9.38 2.27 -12.23
CA GLN A 105 10.18 1.73 -13.33
C GLN A 105 11.09 0.61 -12.80
N ASN A 106 11.21 -0.46 -13.57
CA ASN A 106 12.17 -1.51 -13.28
C ASN A 106 13.57 -1.05 -13.72
N VAL A 107 14.51 -1.08 -12.80
CA VAL A 107 15.91 -0.76 -13.07
C VAL A 107 16.74 -1.89 -12.51
N GLU A 108 17.21 -2.78 -13.39
CA GLU A 108 17.96 -4.00 -13.00
C GLU A 108 17.17 -4.85 -11.98
N ASP A 109 17.69 -5.02 -10.77
CA ASP A 109 17.08 -5.80 -9.70
C ASP A 109 16.29 -4.94 -8.69
N GLU A 110 16.08 -3.66 -9.01
CA GLU A 110 15.40 -2.70 -8.15
C GLU A 110 14.23 -2.03 -8.87
N LEU A 111 13.32 -1.46 -8.07
CA LEU A 111 12.26 -0.59 -8.56
C LEU A 111 12.66 0.86 -8.28
N PHE A 112 12.67 1.66 -9.31
CA PHE A 112 12.80 3.11 -9.19
C PHE A 112 11.41 3.73 -9.06
N VAL A 113 11.14 4.29 -7.89
CA VAL A 113 9.88 4.98 -7.57
C VAL A 113 10.09 6.47 -7.68
N SER A 114 9.20 7.15 -8.39
CA SER A 114 9.21 8.60 -8.49
C SER A 114 7.79 9.15 -8.40
N VAL A 115 7.65 10.33 -7.81
CA VAL A 115 6.41 11.10 -7.78
C VAL A 115 6.67 12.43 -8.47
N ASN A 116 5.86 12.75 -9.47
CA ASN A 116 5.96 14.05 -10.13
C ASN A 116 5.32 15.12 -9.24
N HIS A 117 6.14 15.80 -8.45
CA HIS A 117 5.69 16.76 -7.45
C HIS A 117 6.63 17.97 -7.40
N PRO A 118 6.13 19.19 -7.21
CA PRO A 118 6.96 20.40 -7.21
C PRO A 118 8.01 20.45 -6.08
N MET A 119 7.80 19.73 -4.99
CA MET A 119 8.73 19.61 -3.86
C MET A 119 9.21 20.96 -3.30
N GLU A 120 8.29 21.93 -3.22
CA GLU A 120 8.56 23.23 -2.65
C GLU A 120 8.64 23.18 -1.12
N LYS A 121 9.22 24.21 -0.48
CA LYS A 121 9.39 24.24 0.99
C LYS A 121 8.10 24.06 1.78
N GLU A 122 7.01 24.61 1.29
CA GLU A 122 5.71 24.55 1.95
C GLU A 122 4.78 23.47 1.39
N HIS A 123 5.17 22.85 0.26
CA HIS A 123 4.37 21.84 -0.43
C HIS A 123 5.26 20.75 -1.02
N TYR A 124 5.36 19.62 -0.36
CA TYR A 124 6.25 18.52 -0.75
C TYR A 124 5.75 17.15 -0.27
N ILE A 125 6.25 16.11 -0.89
CA ILE A 125 6.08 14.73 -0.42
C ILE A 125 7.02 14.53 0.78
N CYS A 126 6.43 14.37 1.95
CA CYS A 126 7.17 14.24 3.20
C CYS A 126 7.85 12.89 3.37
N TRP A 127 7.23 11.85 2.85
CA TRP A 127 7.77 10.50 2.93
C TRP A 127 7.10 9.56 1.90
N LEU A 128 7.84 8.51 1.56
CA LEU A 128 7.33 7.35 0.86
C LEU A 128 7.30 6.17 1.84
N ALA A 129 6.29 5.32 1.73
CA ALA A 129 6.28 4.06 2.45
C ALA A 129 6.06 2.91 1.49
N VAL A 130 6.81 1.84 1.69
CA VAL A 130 6.74 0.62 0.89
C VAL A 130 6.32 -0.52 1.80
N VAL A 131 5.12 -1.01 1.58
CA VAL A 131 4.55 -2.13 2.34
C VAL A 131 4.62 -3.39 1.50
N ARG A 132 5.29 -4.39 2.03
CA ARG A 132 5.41 -5.74 1.45
C ARG A 132 4.66 -6.74 2.35
N LEU A 133 4.68 -8.00 1.98
CA LEU A 133 4.00 -9.05 2.77
C LEU A 133 4.51 -9.15 4.23
N ASN A 134 5.79 -8.90 4.46
CA ASN A 134 6.46 -9.11 5.74
C ASN A 134 7.33 -7.94 6.20
N SER A 135 7.29 -6.81 5.50
CA SER A 135 8.13 -5.65 5.83
C SER A 135 7.46 -4.34 5.46
N VAL A 136 7.80 -3.30 6.19
CA VAL A 136 7.47 -1.92 5.87
C VAL A 136 8.76 -1.11 5.90
N GLU A 137 8.94 -0.29 4.88
CA GLU A 137 10.07 0.62 4.75
C GLU A 137 9.51 2.04 4.62
N ILE A 138 9.99 2.95 5.43
CA ILE A 138 9.61 4.37 5.37
C ILE A 138 10.84 5.16 4.96
N ILE A 139 10.71 5.93 3.89
CA ILE A 139 11.76 6.76 3.33
C ILE A 139 11.34 8.21 3.53
N LYS A 140 12.06 8.94 4.38
CA LYS A 140 11.82 10.36 4.62
C LYS A 140 12.33 11.18 3.44
N LEU A 141 11.52 12.12 2.98
CA LEU A 141 11.90 13.09 1.96
C LEU A 141 11.88 14.51 2.53
N TYR A 142 12.59 15.40 1.88
CA TYR A 142 12.72 16.79 2.27
C TYR A 142 12.37 17.70 1.08
N PRO A 143 11.94 18.94 1.34
CA PRO A 143 11.72 19.91 0.27
C PRO A 143 12.99 20.15 -0.55
N GLU A 144 12.80 20.62 -1.77
CA GLU A 144 13.87 20.90 -2.73
C GLU A 144 14.69 19.67 -3.18
N GLN A 145 14.21 18.45 -2.86
CA GLN A 145 14.75 17.19 -3.38
C GLN A 145 13.76 16.58 -4.37
N ASN A 146 14.27 15.75 -5.27
CA ASN A 146 13.36 14.94 -6.09
C ASN A 146 12.62 13.92 -5.23
N ALA A 147 11.32 13.78 -5.42
CA ALA A 147 10.52 12.75 -4.75
C ALA A 147 10.78 11.38 -5.39
N GLN A 148 11.93 10.79 -5.10
CA GLN A 148 12.44 9.57 -5.72
C GLN A 148 13.03 8.63 -4.68
N ALA A 149 12.91 7.32 -4.93
CA ALA A 149 13.55 6.30 -4.12
C ALA A 149 13.85 5.05 -4.95
N ARG A 150 14.90 4.33 -4.58
CA ARG A 150 15.15 2.96 -5.06
C ARG A 150 14.71 1.98 -3.99
N ILE A 151 13.92 1.00 -4.37
CA ILE A 151 13.39 -0.01 -3.47
C ILE A 151 13.66 -1.40 -4.04
N LYS A 152 13.87 -2.37 -3.16
CA LYS A 152 14.07 -3.75 -3.58
C LYS A 152 12.81 -4.31 -4.23
N PHE A 153 13.00 -5.06 -5.30
CA PHE A 153 11.93 -5.81 -5.95
C PHE A 153 11.23 -6.76 -4.97
N GLY A 154 9.95 -7.00 -5.18
CA GLY A 154 9.17 -7.89 -4.34
C GLY A 154 7.81 -8.21 -4.95
N ARG A 155 7.09 -9.16 -4.36
CA ARG A 155 5.72 -9.48 -4.76
C ARG A 155 4.73 -8.71 -3.90
N ARG A 156 3.62 -8.25 -4.51
CA ARG A 156 2.53 -7.54 -3.81
C ARG A 156 3.03 -6.35 -3.00
N ILE A 157 3.59 -5.38 -3.70
CA ILE A 157 4.08 -4.16 -3.09
C ILE A 157 2.97 -3.11 -3.13
N LYS A 158 2.75 -2.44 -1.99
CA LYS A 158 1.99 -1.19 -1.93
C LYS A 158 2.96 -0.06 -1.66
N ILE A 159 2.88 0.97 -2.47
CA ILE A 159 3.68 2.17 -2.33
C ILE A 159 2.74 3.30 -1.93
N PHE A 160 3.12 4.00 -0.89
CA PHE A 160 2.41 5.16 -0.39
C PHE A 160 3.28 6.40 -0.52
N ALA A 161 2.69 7.51 -0.91
CA ALA A 161 3.31 8.82 -0.94
C ALA A 161 2.46 9.81 -0.13
N TYR A 162 3.04 10.45 0.86
CA TYR A 162 2.34 11.42 1.69
C TYR A 162 2.78 12.84 1.39
N CYS A 163 1.83 13.64 0.91
CA CYS A 163 1.98 15.07 0.70
C CYS A 163 1.48 15.84 1.94
N ASN A 164 2.23 16.83 2.38
CA ASN A 164 1.85 17.63 3.55
C ASN A 164 0.57 18.47 3.36
N ARG A 165 0.14 18.71 2.12
CA ARG A 165 -1.09 19.46 1.80
C ARG A 165 -2.26 18.58 1.34
N HIS A 166 -1.96 17.49 0.64
CA HIS A 166 -2.98 16.74 -0.10
C HIS A 166 -3.21 15.31 0.42
N GLY A 167 -2.52 14.92 1.51
CA GLY A 167 -2.76 13.62 2.14
C GLY A 167 -1.96 12.47 1.54
N LEU A 168 -2.51 11.26 1.60
CA LEU A 168 -1.84 10.00 1.32
C LEU A 168 -2.33 9.39 0.02
N PHE A 169 -1.42 9.10 -0.90
CA PHE A 169 -1.67 8.44 -2.18
C PHE A 169 -1.13 7.02 -2.16
N GLU A 170 -1.84 6.08 -2.79
CA GLU A 170 -1.47 4.65 -2.83
C GLU A 170 -1.30 4.18 -4.28
N MET A 171 -0.29 3.34 -4.51
CA MET A 171 -0.12 2.55 -5.73
C MET A 171 0.14 1.10 -5.37
N LYS A 172 -0.47 0.17 -6.10
CA LYS A 172 -0.30 -1.29 -5.94
C LYS A 172 0.43 -1.86 -7.15
N ILE A 173 1.39 -2.77 -6.88
CA ILE A 173 2.19 -3.49 -7.88
C ILE A 173 2.07 -4.98 -7.61
#